data_6c28f4942ca79c5c6e6b62ba6c60ca95
#
_entry.id   6c28f4942ca79c5c6e6b62ba6c60ca95
#
_cell.length_a   1.000
_cell.length_b   1.000
_cell.length_c   1.000
_cell.angle_alpha   90.00
_cell.angle_beta   90.00
_cell.angle_gamma   90.00
#
_symmetry.space_group_name_H-M   'P 1'
#
loop_
_entity.id
_entity.type
_entity.pdbx_description
1 polymer ?
#
loop_
_entity_poly.entity_id
_entity_poly.type
_entity_poly.pdbx_seq_one_letter_code
_entity_poly.pdbx_strand_id
1 'polypeptide(L)'
;MRSRKMENIIEEAKKFAENGVKELVIVAQDVTAYGIDLYKKYALPDLLKQLCKIDGIKWIRLLYCYPERMTDELIETIKTEDKVLNYIDIPIQHCNKEILRNMYRGGDEQSLRELFAKLRREIPGVVLRTTLITGFPGETEEQFSELAEFVNDIKFERLGCFAYSAEEDTPAAEMPDQVDEGERQRRADIITSEQEIRMGEYYAGMVGNTYEVVCEGFDRYSDMYFGRSMHFAPEIDGMIYFTSAKDKSSLTIGDFVNVKITDVLENNLLGERV
;
A
#
# COMPACT_ATOMS: atom_id res chain seq x y z
N MET A 1 -7.14 -9.92 -18.91
CA MET A 1 -7.66 -8.79 -18.11
C MET A 1 -9.00 -8.35 -18.67
N ARG A 2 -10.00 -8.06 -17.82
CA ARG A 2 -11.34 -7.61 -18.25
C ARG A 2 -11.80 -6.52 -17.28
N SER A 3 -11.91 -5.30 -17.77
CA SER A 3 -12.43 -4.17 -17.00
C SER A 3 -13.96 -4.22 -16.85
N ARG A 4 -14.46 -3.74 -15.73
CA ARG A 4 -15.87 -3.45 -15.53
C ARG A 4 -16.20 -2.08 -16.15
N LYS A 5 -17.41 -1.89 -16.64
CA LYS A 5 -17.86 -0.58 -17.10
C LYS A 5 -17.87 0.43 -15.94
N MET A 6 -17.43 1.65 -16.22
CA MET A 6 -17.30 2.71 -15.22
C MET A 6 -18.65 3.01 -14.53
N GLU A 7 -19.73 3.04 -15.29
CA GLU A 7 -21.07 3.31 -14.78
C GLU A 7 -21.49 2.29 -13.73
N ASN A 8 -21.17 1.00 -13.96
CA ASN A 8 -21.51 -0.08 -13.02
C ASN A 8 -20.72 0.03 -11.71
N ILE A 9 -19.44 0.45 -11.78
CA ILE A 9 -18.62 0.67 -10.60
C ILE A 9 -19.14 1.87 -9.80
N ILE A 10 -19.51 2.95 -10.48
CA ILE A 10 -20.05 4.15 -9.84
C ILE A 10 -21.39 3.85 -9.17
N GLU A 11 -22.27 3.08 -9.84
CA GLU A 11 -23.57 2.70 -9.26
C GLU A 11 -23.40 1.82 -8.00
N GLU A 12 -22.45 0.87 -8.03
CA GLU A 12 -22.13 0.03 -6.88
C GLU A 12 -21.55 0.86 -5.73
N ALA A 13 -20.61 1.77 -6.02
CA ALA A 13 -20.03 2.66 -5.03
C ALA A 13 -21.05 3.58 -4.36
N LYS A 14 -22.06 4.06 -5.10
CA LYS A 14 -23.20 4.81 -4.53
C LYS A 14 -23.99 3.97 -3.54
N LYS A 15 -24.29 2.71 -3.90
CA LYS A 15 -24.98 1.79 -2.98
C LYS A 15 -24.17 1.52 -1.71
N PHE A 16 -22.85 1.41 -1.82
CA PHE A 16 -22.00 1.30 -0.64
C PHE A 16 -22.07 2.56 0.24
N ALA A 17 -22.03 3.74 -0.35
CA ALA A 17 -22.16 5.01 0.37
C ALA A 17 -23.52 5.14 1.08
N GLU A 18 -24.62 4.77 0.43
CA GLU A 18 -25.98 4.72 1.01
C GLU A 18 -26.07 3.76 2.21
N ASN A 19 -25.28 2.68 2.19
CA ASN A 19 -25.15 1.74 3.30
C ASN A 19 -24.11 2.16 4.38
N GLY A 20 -23.60 3.37 4.31
CA GLY A 20 -22.71 3.93 5.32
C GLY A 20 -21.22 3.61 5.15
N VAL A 21 -20.81 2.97 4.06
CA VAL A 21 -19.38 2.73 3.76
C VAL A 21 -18.66 4.07 3.59
N LYS A 22 -17.50 4.21 4.25
CA LYS A 22 -16.70 5.44 4.26
C LYS A 22 -15.43 5.33 3.43
N GLU A 23 -14.85 4.15 3.29
CA GLU A 23 -13.64 3.90 2.52
C GLU A 23 -13.92 2.91 1.40
N LEU A 24 -13.47 3.25 0.19
CA LEU A 24 -13.42 2.34 -0.95
C LEU A 24 -11.98 1.91 -1.19
N VAL A 25 -11.73 0.61 -1.18
CA VAL A 25 -10.45 0.05 -1.60
C VAL A 25 -10.58 -0.47 -3.03
N ILE A 26 -9.87 0.17 -3.95
CA ILE A 26 -9.86 -0.22 -5.36
C ILE A 26 -8.79 -1.28 -5.56
N VAL A 27 -9.22 -2.48 -5.92
CA VAL A 27 -8.39 -3.68 -6.01
C VAL A 27 -8.59 -4.39 -7.33
N ALA A 28 -7.49 -4.83 -7.94
CA ALA A 28 -7.41 -5.77 -9.06
C ALA A 28 -6.01 -6.39 -9.07
N GLN A 29 -5.71 -7.31 -9.98
CA GLN A 29 -4.32 -7.75 -10.20
C GLN A 29 -3.41 -6.60 -10.65
N ASP A 30 -3.98 -5.60 -11.32
CA ASP A 30 -3.36 -4.36 -11.75
C ASP A 30 -4.46 -3.32 -11.95
N VAL A 31 -4.61 -2.42 -10.97
CA VAL A 31 -5.62 -1.36 -11.03
C VAL A 31 -5.27 -0.29 -12.06
N THR A 32 -3.97 -0.06 -12.30
CA THR A 32 -3.48 0.99 -13.21
C THR A 32 -3.79 0.70 -14.67
N ALA A 33 -4.04 -0.57 -15.02
CA ALA A 33 -4.44 -0.97 -16.37
C ALA A 33 -5.96 -0.84 -16.63
N TYR A 34 -6.73 -0.32 -15.68
CA TYR A 34 -8.18 -0.17 -15.84
C TYR A 34 -8.54 0.61 -17.11
N GLY A 35 -9.45 0.04 -17.88
CA GLY A 35 -10.05 0.69 -19.04
C GLY A 35 -9.32 0.45 -20.37
N ILE A 36 -8.11 -0.11 -20.38
CA ILE A 36 -7.36 -0.36 -21.64
C ILE A 36 -8.17 -1.21 -22.61
N ASP A 37 -8.82 -2.26 -22.13
CA ASP A 37 -9.64 -3.17 -22.94
C ASP A 37 -10.95 -2.52 -23.42
N LEU A 38 -11.61 -1.72 -22.58
CA LEU A 38 -12.91 -1.10 -22.88
C LEU A 38 -12.78 0.26 -23.59
N TYR A 39 -11.92 1.14 -23.08
CA TYR A 39 -11.84 2.55 -23.49
C TYR A 39 -10.61 2.88 -24.32
N LYS A 40 -9.72 1.91 -24.54
CA LYS A 40 -8.45 2.06 -25.25
C LYS A 40 -7.51 3.11 -24.65
N LYS A 41 -7.66 3.38 -23.35
CA LYS A 41 -6.82 4.29 -22.56
C LYS A 41 -6.75 3.84 -21.10
N TYR A 42 -5.78 4.35 -20.35
CA TYR A 42 -5.73 4.22 -18.90
C TYR A 42 -6.83 5.09 -18.28
N ALA A 43 -7.95 4.49 -17.90
CA ALA A 43 -9.16 5.20 -17.45
C ALA A 43 -9.30 5.27 -15.91
N LEU A 44 -8.29 4.82 -15.16
CA LEU A 44 -8.32 4.91 -13.69
C LEU A 44 -8.45 6.36 -13.19
N PRO A 45 -7.72 7.35 -13.74
CA PRO A 45 -7.91 8.75 -13.34
C PRO A 45 -9.34 9.25 -13.50
N ASP A 46 -9.98 8.92 -14.62
CA ASP A 46 -11.39 9.29 -14.84
C ASP A 46 -12.33 8.63 -13.85
N LEU A 47 -12.12 7.34 -13.56
CA LEU A 47 -12.90 6.60 -12.56
C LEU A 47 -12.77 7.26 -11.18
N LEU A 48 -11.54 7.55 -10.74
CA LEU A 48 -11.28 8.18 -9.44
C LEU A 48 -11.99 9.53 -9.31
N LYS A 49 -11.88 10.40 -10.32
CA LYS A 49 -12.60 11.68 -10.37
C LYS A 49 -14.11 11.53 -10.24
N GLN A 50 -14.70 10.47 -10.80
CA GLN A 50 -16.14 10.20 -10.64
C GLN A 50 -16.48 9.63 -9.26
N LEU A 51 -15.66 8.74 -8.71
CA LEU A 51 -15.86 8.19 -7.38
C LEU A 51 -15.74 9.28 -6.30
N CYS A 52 -14.84 10.25 -6.48
CA CYS A 52 -14.69 11.39 -5.56
C CYS A 52 -15.95 12.27 -5.46
N LYS A 53 -16.82 12.26 -6.47
CA LYS A 53 -18.10 13.00 -6.45
C LYS A 53 -19.21 12.33 -5.63
N ILE A 54 -18.99 11.10 -5.17
CA ILE A 54 -20.00 10.37 -4.41
C ILE A 54 -20.02 10.89 -2.97
N ASP A 55 -21.17 11.43 -2.55
CA ASP A 55 -21.38 11.81 -1.16
C ASP A 55 -21.39 10.57 -0.26
N GLY A 56 -20.85 10.73 0.97
CA GLY A 56 -20.76 9.64 1.95
C GLY A 56 -19.46 8.84 1.89
N ILE A 57 -18.81 8.71 0.73
CA ILE A 57 -17.45 8.18 0.63
C ILE A 57 -16.46 9.28 1.04
N LYS A 58 -15.56 8.94 1.95
CA LYS A 58 -14.53 9.84 2.46
C LYS A 58 -13.14 9.48 1.98
N TRP A 59 -12.82 8.20 1.86
CA TRP A 59 -11.52 7.68 1.46
C TRP A 59 -11.61 6.75 0.26
N ILE A 60 -10.66 6.88 -0.65
CA ILE A 60 -10.45 5.98 -1.79
C ILE A 60 -8.98 5.56 -1.78
N ARG A 61 -8.74 4.27 -1.59
CA ARG A 61 -7.40 3.69 -1.51
C ARG A 61 -7.12 2.86 -2.76
N LEU A 62 -5.89 2.97 -3.27
CA LEU A 62 -5.42 2.18 -4.42
C LEU A 62 -4.46 1.11 -3.93
N LEU A 63 -4.73 -0.15 -4.30
CA LEU A 63 -3.82 -1.27 -4.09
C LEU A 63 -3.48 -1.94 -5.42
N TYR A 64 -2.28 -2.53 -5.51
CA TYR A 64 -1.76 -3.22 -6.69
C TYR A 64 -1.62 -2.33 -7.93
N CYS A 65 -0.87 -1.24 -7.79
CA CYS A 65 -0.42 -0.41 -8.90
C CYS A 65 0.82 -1.01 -9.57
N TYR A 66 0.95 -0.84 -10.88
CA TYR A 66 2.14 -1.25 -11.62
C TYR A 66 3.04 -0.03 -11.90
N PRO A 67 4.36 -0.14 -11.67
CA PRO A 67 5.30 0.97 -11.84
C PRO A 67 5.20 1.63 -13.23
N GLU A 68 5.17 0.81 -14.28
CA GLU A 68 5.19 1.26 -15.68
C GLU A 68 3.91 1.99 -16.11
N ARG A 69 2.87 1.93 -15.27
CA ARG A 69 1.55 2.54 -15.53
C ARG A 69 1.18 3.65 -14.57
N MET A 70 2.15 4.09 -13.75
CA MET A 70 2.00 5.30 -12.93
C MET A 70 2.15 6.55 -13.81
N THR A 71 1.12 6.84 -14.59
CA THR A 71 1.12 7.98 -15.52
C THR A 71 1.07 9.31 -14.77
N ASP A 72 1.52 10.38 -15.45
CA ASP A 72 1.46 11.74 -14.89
C ASP A 72 0.03 12.15 -14.52
N GLU A 73 -0.96 11.73 -15.34
CA GLU A 73 -2.37 12.00 -15.08
C GLU A 73 -2.86 11.28 -13.81
N LEU A 74 -2.41 10.02 -13.56
CA LEU A 74 -2.76 9.31 -12.35
C LEU A 74 -2.12 9.97 -11.12
N ILE A 75 -0.85 10.31 -11.19
CA ILE A 75 -0.13 11.02 -10.12
C ILE A 75 -0.81 12.34 -9.79
N GLU A 76 -1.14 13.14 -10.80
CA GLU A 76 -1.85 14.41 -10.61
C GLU A 76 -3.25 14.19 -10.02
N THR A 77 -3.96 13.12 -10.42
CA THR A 77 -5.27 12.79 -9.86
C THR A 77 -5.17 12.42 -8.38
N ILE A 78 -4.19 11.60 -8.00
CA ILE A 78 -3.94 11.25 -6.58
C ILE A 78 -3.63 12.51 -5.76
N LYS A 79 -2.81 13.40 -6.31
CA LYS A 79 -2.39 14.65 -5.68
C LYS A 79 -3.54 15.64 -5.46
N THR A 80 -4.49 15.72 -6.39
CA THR A 80 -5.50 16.79 -6.43
C THR A 80 -6.88 16.39 -5.92
N GLU A 81 -7.19 15.10 -5.88
CA GLU A 81 -8.48 14.60 -5.43
C GLU A 81 -8.44 14.27 -3.93
N ASP A 82 -8.99 15.11 -3.10
CA ASP A 82 -8.91 15.04 -1.62
C ASP A 82 -9.36 13.70 -1.01
N LYS A 83 -10.21 12.94 -1.70
CA LYS A 83 -10.68 11.62 -1.23
C LYS A 83 -9.74 10.48 -1.60
N VAL A 84 -8.85 10.68 -2.59
CA VAL A 84 -7.86 9.67 -2.96
C VAL A 84 -6.70 9.76 -1.99
N LEU A 85 -6.45 8.68 -1.27
CA LEU A 85 -5.41 8.67 -0.24
C LEU A 85 -4.01 8.72 -0.84
N ASN A 86 -3.13 9.47 -0.19
CA ASN A 86 -1.69 9.49 -0.49
C ASN A 86 -1.00 8.21 -0.01
N TYR A 87 -1.61 7.07 -0.28
CA TYR A 87 -1.12 5.73 0.01
C TYR A 87 -1.11 4.93 -1.27
N ILE A 88 0.08 4.56 -1.75
CA ILE A 88 0.25 3.91 -3.05
C ILE A 88 0.96 2.57 -2.86
N ASP A 89 0.26 1.49 -3.18
CA ASP A 89 0.82 0.15 -3.16
C ASP A 89 1.31 -0.23 -4.56
N ILE A 90 2.63 -0.41 -4.69
CA ILE A 90 3.33 -0.72 -5.94
C ILE A 90 4.22 -1.95 -5.71
N PRO A 91 3.70 -3.18 -5.87
CA PRO A 91 4.49 -4.40 -5.74
C PRO A 91 5.52 -4.49 -6.88
N ILE A 92 6.77 -4.12 -6.63
CA ILE A 92 7.83 -4.15 -7.66
C ILE A 92 8.41 -5.54 -7.85
N GLN A 93 8.35 -6.40 -6.87
CA GLN A 93 8.88 -7.76 -6.75
C GLN A 93 10.42 -7.81 -6.66
N HIS A 94 11.14 -7.07 -7.49
CA HIS A 94 12.60 -6.92 -7.50
C HIS A 94 13.00 -5.59 -8.16
N CYS A 95 14.26 -5.16 -8.05
CA CYS A 95 14.79 -4.00 -8.77
C CYS A 95 15.72 -4.37 -9.93
N ASN A 96 16.38 -5.54 -9.86
CA ASN A 96 17.31 -5.97 -10.90
C ASN A 96 16.59 -6.30 -12.21
N LYS A 97 17.09 -5.73 -13.31
CA LYS A 97 16.49 -5.83 -14.66
C LYS A 97 16.37 -7.26 -15.17
N GLU A 98 17.36 -8.11 -14.89
CA GLU A 98 17.37 -9.49 -15.38
C GLU A 98 16.33 -10.32 -14.63
N ILE A 99 16.28 -10.19 -13.31
CA ILE A 99 15.28 -10.86 -12.48
C ILE A 99 13.87 -10.39 -12.84
N LEU A 100 13.64 -9.08 -12.99
CA LEU A 100 12.34 -8.55 -13.44
C LEU A 100 11.92 -9.12 -14.80
N ARG A 101 12.85 -9.18 -15.76
CA ARG A 101 12.57 -9.79 -17.08
C ARG A 101 12.17 -11.27 -16.94
N ASN A 102 12.84 -12.03 -16.08
CA ASN A 102 12.53 -13.43 -15.84
C ASN A 102 11.17 -13.61 -15.11
N MET A 103 10.73 -12.61 -14.34
CA MET A 103 9.39 -12.51 -13.75
C MET A 103 8.33 -11.98 -14.73
N TYR A 104 8.66 -11.79 -16.01
CA TYR A 104 7.80 -11.14 -17.02
C TYR A 104 7.36 -9.72 -16.63
N ARG A 105 8.25 -8.98 -15.96
CA ARG A 105 8.04 -7.58 -15.58
C ARG A 105 8.99 -6.67 -16.35
N GLY A 106 8.53 -5.44 -16.58
CA GLY A 106 9.34 -4.38 -17.17
C GLY A 106 10.13 -3.61 -16.12
N GLY A 107 10.91 -2.63 -16.62
CA GLY A 107 11.66 -1.71 -15.76
C GLY A 107 13.05 -2.22 -15.38
N ASP A 108 13.70 -1.41 -14.58
CA ASP A 108 15.00 -1.63 -13.98
C ASP A 108 15.15 -0.73 -12.74
N GLU A 109 16.22 -0.89 -12.02
CA GLU A 109 16.51 -0.11 -10.81
C GLU A 109 16.41 1.40 -11.04
N GLN A 110 17.01 1.91 -12.13
CA GLN A 110 17.03 3.35 -12.41
C GLN A 110 15.62 3.91 -12.62
N SER A 111 14.80 3.24 -13.41
CA SER A 111 13.41 3.65 -13.68
C SER A 111 12.54 3.61 -12.42
N LEU A 112 12.78 2.64 -11.52
CA LEU A 112 12.10 2.56 -10.22
C LEU A 112 12.52 3.70 -9.30
N ARG A 113 13.83 4.01 -9.22
CA ARG A 113 14.35 5.14 -8.43
C ARG A 113 13.75 6.47 -8.91
N GLU A 114 13.69 6.69 -10.20
CA GLU A 114 13.08 7.89 -10.80
C GLU A 114 11.58 7.99 -10.48
N LEU A 115 10.85 6.87 -10.56
CA LEU A 115 9.43 6.85 -10.21
C LEU A 115 9.20 7.20 -8.73
N PHE A 116 9.90 6.54 -7.80
CA PHE A 116 9.68 6.79 -6.37
C PHE A 116 10.12 8.20 -5.95
N ALA A 117 11.21 8.71 -6.52
CA ALA A 117 11.63 10.10 -6.33
C ALA A 117 10.57 11.09 -6.84
N LYS A 118 9.96 10.80 -7.99
CA LYS A 118 8.84 11.58 -8.53
C LYS A 118 7.62 11.55 -7.63
N LEU A 119 7.19 10.37 -7.18
CA LEU A 119 6.04 10.24 -6.28
C LEU A 119 6.22 11.04 -4.99
N ARG A 120 7.39 10.95 -4.35
CA ARG A 120 7.69 11.74 -3.14
C ARG A 120 7.72 13.25 -3.38
N ARG A 121 8.18 13.68 -4.54
CA ARG A 121 8.21 15.10 -4.91
C ARG A 121 6.81 15.64 -5.21
N GLU A 122 6.00 14.90 -5.97
CA GLU A 122 4.70 15.35 -6.44
C GLU A 122 3.59 15.18 -5.38
N ILE A 123 3.71 14.19 -4.50
CA ILE A 123 2.69 13.86 -3.48
C ILE A 123 3.34 13.97 -2.09
N PRO A 124 3.33 15.15 -1.46
CA PRO A 124 3.89 15.32 -0.13
C PRO A 124 3.23 14.39 0.89
N GLY A 125 4.05 13.72 1.71
CA GLY A 125 3.55 12.78 2.72
C GLY A 125 3.01 11.46 2.16
N VAL A 126 3.36 11.11 0.92
CA VAL A 126 2.96 9.82 0.32
C VAL A 126 3.50 8.65 1.14
N VAL A 127 2.64 7.69 1.42
CA VAL A 127 3.00 6.38 1.95
C VAL A 127 3.21 5.44 0.78
N LEU A 128 4.43 4.96 0.63
CA LEU A 128 4.80 4.00 -0.41
C LEU A 128 4.85 2.60 0.20
N ARG A 129 4.00 1.73 -0.34
CA ARG A 129 4.00 0.31 -0.01
C ARG A 129 4.52 -0.50 -1.20
N THR A 130 5.32 -1.51 -0.92
CA THR A 130 5.81 -2.45 -1.93
C THR A 130 5.79 -3.89 -1.43
N THR A 131 5.92 -4.82 -2.36
CA THR A 131 6.11 -6.24 -2.11
C THR A 131 7.29 -6.74 -2.92
N LEU A 132 8.14 -7.55 -2.30
CA LEU A 132 9.34 -8.13 -2.89
C LEU A 132 9.29 -9.65 -2.82
N ILE A 133 10.00 -10.28 -3.75
CA ILE A 133 10.28 -11.71 -3.76
C ILE A 133 11.80 -11.89 -3.84
N THR A 134 12.38 -12.60 -2.89
CA THR A 134 13.80 -12.96 -2.86
C THR A 134 14.02 -14.42 -3.20
N GLY A 135 15.19 -14.75 -3.74
CA GLY A 135 15.52 -16.13 -4.11
C GLY A 135 14.76 -16.64 -5.34
N PHE A 136 14.35 -15.73 -6.23
CA PHE A 136 13.80 -16.13 -7.54
C PHE A 136 14.86 -16.94 -8.32
N PRO A 137 14.47 -17.96 -9.14
CA PRO A 137 15.42 -18.76 -9.90
C PRO A 137 16.45 -17.91 -10.67
N GLY A 138 17.73 -18.20 -10.44
CA GLY A 138 18.86 -17.48 -11.03
C GLY A 138 19.29 -16.20 -10.29
N GLU A 139 18.65 -15.84 -9.18
CA GLU A 139 19.07 -14.66 -8.39
C GLU A 139 20.41 -14.91 -7.71
N THR A 140 21.42 -14.11 -8.07
CA THR A 140 22.75 -14.17 -7.45
C THR A 140 22.85 -13.38 -6.15
N GLU A 141 23.93 -13.53 -5.40
CA GLU A 141 24.19 -12.73 -4.18
C GLU A 141 24.39 -11.24 -4.51
N GLU A 142 25.00 -10.93 -5.66
CA GLU A 142 25.17 -9.55 -6.12
C GLU A 142 23.83 -8.89 -6.42
N GLN A 143 22.92 -9.62 -7.09
CA GLN A 143 21.57 -9.11 -7.41
C GLN A 143 20.71 -8.96 -6.15
N PHE A 144 20.86 -9.83 -5.17
CA PHE A 144 20.24 -9.65 -3.86
C PHE A 144 20.81 -8.43 -3.11
N SER A 145 22.13 -8.25 -3.14
CA SER A 145 22.76 -7.07 -2.53
C SER A 145 22.28 -5.76 -3.16
N GLU A 146 22.14 -5.73 -4.51
CA GLU A 146 21.54 -4.61 -5.25
C GLU A 146 20.11 -4.32 -4.77
N LEU A 147 19.29 -5.37 -4.54
CA LEU A 147 17.95 -5.22 -4.01
C LEU A 147 17.95 -4.64 -2.59
N ALA A 148 18.80 -5.13 -1.71
CA ALA A 148 18.91 -4.66 -0.33
C ALA A 148 19.35 -3.19 -0.27
N GLU A 149 20.36 -2.79 -1.08
CA GLU A 149 20.78 -1.40 -1.21
C GLU A 149 19.66 -0.51 -1.74
N PHE A 150 18.96 -0.96 -2.78
CA PHE A 150 17.81 -0.25 -3.33
C PHE A 150 16.73 0.03 -2.27
N VAL A 151 16.36 -0.98 -1.50
CA VAL A 151 15.35 -0.85 -0.42
C VAL A 151 15.82 0.11 0.67
N ASN A 152 17.11 0.06 1.03
CA ASN A 152 17.72 0.97 1.98
C ASN A 152 17.65 2.43 1.56
N ASP A 153 17.84 2.69 0.28
CA ASP A 153 17.85 4.04 -0.28
C ASP A 153 16.44 4.61 -0.45
N ILE A 154 15.49 3.80 -0.95
CA ILE A 154 14.11 4.24 -1.21
C ILE A 154 13.35 4.48 0.10
N LYS A 155 13.60 3.67 1.16
CA LYS A 155 12.97 3.79 2.47
C LYS A 155 11.45 3.73 2.41
N PHE A 156 10.93 2.60 1.94
CA PHE A 156 9.49 2.39 1.91
C PHE A 156 8.88 2.47 3.32
N GLU A 157 7.75 3.13 3.46
CA GLU A 157 6.97 3.16 4.70
C GLU A 157 6.37 1.79 5.02
N ARG A 158 6.06 1.02 3.98
CA ARG A 158 5.51 -0.33 4.08
C ARG A 158 6.19 -1.24 3.08
N LEU A 159 6.64 -2.40 3.53
CA LEU A 159 7.24 -3.40 2.67
C LEU A 159 6.94 -4.80 3.19
N GLY A 160 6.50 -5.68 2.31
CA GLY A 160 6.45 -7.12 2.53
C GLY A 160 7.51 -7.81 1.67
N CYS A 161 8.28 -8.72 2.26
CA CYS A 161 9.24 -9.53 1.52
C CYS A 161 8.93 -11.01 1.71
N PHE A 162 8.89 -11.74 0.62
CA PHE A 162 8.59 -13.18 0.60
C PHE A 162 9.72 -13.95 -0.05
N ALA A 163 10.09 -15.08 0.56
CA ALA A 163 10.91 -16.07 -0.12
C ALA A 163 10.15 -16.65 -1.32
N TYR A 164 10.81 -16.80 -2.46
CA TYR A 164 10.19 -17.43 -3.62
C TYR A 164 9.70 -18.83 -3.30
N SER A 165 8.44 -19.11 -3.62
CA SER A 165 7.82 -20.45 -3.56
C SER A 165 7.57 -20.95 -4.98
N ALA A 166 8.03 -22.17 -5.27
CA ALA A 166 7.79 -22.79 -6.57
C ALA A 166 6.36 -23.34 -6.62
N GLU A 167 5.51 -22.71 -7.40
CA GLU A 167 4.13 -23.14 -7.63
C GLU A 167 4.07 -24.09 -8.83
N GLU A 168 3.33 -25.18 -8.70
CA GLU A 168 3.12 -26.15 -9.78
C GLU A 168 2.58 -25.47 -11.05
N ASP A 169 2.96 -25.97 -12.21
CA ASP A 169 2.54 -25.46 -13.53
C ASP A 169 2.98 -24.01 -13.83
N THR A 170 3.95 -23.46 -13.10
CA THR A 170 4.51 -22.14 -13.44
C THR A 170 5.85 -22.28 -14.17
N PRO A 171 6.13 -21.39 -15.16
CA PRO A 171 7.43 -21.38 -15.83
C PRO A 171 8.61 -21.23 -14.85
N ALA A 172 8.43 -20.46 -13.77
CA ALA A 172 9.46 -20.24 -12.77
C ALA A 172 9.83 -21.52 -11.98
N ALA A 173 8.88 -22.42 -11.75
CA ALA A 173 9.15 -23.71 -11.09
C ALA A 173 10.03 -24.64 -11.95
N GLU A 174 9.96 -24.49 -13.29
CA GLU A 174 10.74 -25.29 -14.25
C GLU A 174 12.08 -24.63 -14.63
N MET A 175 12.34 -23.40 -14.17
CA MET A 175 13.60 -22.72 -14.46
C MET A 175 14.80 -23.46 -13.83
N PRO A 176 15.96 -23.51 -14.51
CA PRO A 176 17.20 -23.93 -13.88
C PRO A 176 17.64 -22.94 -12.79
N ASP A 177 18.70 -23.28 -12.08
CA ASP A 177 19.34 -22.42 -11.10
C ASP A 177 18.40 -22.00 -9.95
N GLN A 178 17.60 -22.94 -9.46
CA GLN A 178 16.77 -22.75 -8.27
C GLN A 178 17.66 -22.41 -7.07
N VAL A 179 17.39 -21.31 -6.40
CA VAL A 179 18.07 -20.93 -5.17
C VAL A 179 17.65 -21.88 -4.04
N ASP A 180 18.58 -22.27 -3.18
CA ASP A 180 18.28 -23.12 -2.02
C ASP A 180 17.22 -22.51 -1.11
N GLU A 181 16.33 -23.33 -0.54
CA GLU A 181 15.21 -22.84 0.27
C GLU A 181 15.69 -22.04 1.50
N GLY A 182 16.74 -22.53 2.17
CA GLY A 182 17.33 -21.83 3.31
C GLY A 182 17.89 -20.46 2.92
N GLU A 183 18.48 -20.37 1.72
CA GLU A 183 19.01 -19.12 1.19
C GLU A 183 17.89 -18.14 0.79
N ARG A 184 16.81 -18.61 0.18
CA ARG A 184 15.63 -17.78 -0.12
C ARG A 184 15.07 -17.16 1.14
N GLN A 185 14.93 -17.96 2.20
CA GLN A 185 14.41 -17.50 3.49
C GLN A 185 15.39 -16.53 4.17
N ARG A 186 16.69 -16.83 4.18
CA ARG A 186 17.72 -15.93 4.71
C ARG A 186 17.61 -14.52 4.09
N ARG A 187 17.48 -14.46 2.76
CA ARG A 187 17.35 -13.18 2.04
C ARG A 187 16.06 -12.44 2.41
N ALA A 188 14.94 -13.16 2.50
CA ALA A 188 13.68 -12.55 2.93
C ALA A 188 13.74 -12.01 4.36
N ASP A 189 14.35 -12.77 5.28
CA ASP A 189 14.52 -12.39 6.68
C ASP A 189 15.39 -11.13 6.85
N ILE A 190 16.46 -10.99 6.06
CA ILE A 190 17.32 -9.79 6.07
C ILE A 190 16.47 -8.55 5.71
N ILE A 191 15.78 -8.59 4.57
CA ILE A 191 14.95 -7.45 4.13
C ILE A 191 13.84 -7.14 5.14
N THR A 192 13.21 -8.17 5.69
CA THR A 192 12.12 -8.02 6.68
C THR A 192 12.64 -7.38 7.97
N SER A 193 13.77 -7.85 8.49
CA SER A 193 14.36 -7.30 9.72
C SER A 193 14.78 -5.84 9.56
N GLU A 194 15.36 -5.48 8.41
CA GLU A 194 15.67 -4.08 8.11
C GLU A 194 14.40 -3.22 7.98
N GLN A 195 13.34 -3.75 7.41
CA GLN A 195 12.07 -3.04 7.30
C GLN A 195 11.40 -2.83 8.66
N GLU A 196 11.51 -3.78 9.59
CA GLU A 196 11.00 -3.64 10.94
C GLU A 196 11.65 -2.45 11.67
N ILE A 197 12.97 -2.29 11.50
CA ILE A 197 13.71 -1.14 12.07
C ILE A 197 13.18 0.18 11.48
N ARG A 198 13.04 0.26 10.14
CA ARG A 198 12.54 1.48 9.46
C ARG A 198 11.10 1.80 9.83
N MET A 199 10.27 0.77 9.97
CA MET A 199 8.88 0.94 10.40
C MET A 199 8.80 1.50 11.83
N GLY A 200 9.69 1.04 12.73
CA GLY A 200 9.84 1.60 14.07
C GLY A 200 10.23 3.10 14.03
N GLU A 201 11.18 3.47 13.18
CA GLU A 201 11.56 4.88 12.97
C GLU A 201 10.40 5.72 12.41
N TYR A 202 9.67 5.15 11.43
CA TYR A 202 8.50 5.81 10.84
C TYR A 202 7.42 6.07 11.89
N TYR A 203 7.10 5.07 12.71
CA TYR A 203 6.11 5.21 13.79
C TYR A 203 6.59 6.19 14.88
N ALA A 204 7.85 6.15 15.26
CA ALA A 204 8.41 7.12 16.19
C ALA A 204 8.25 8.56 15.69
N GLY A 205 8.40 8.79 14.38
CA GLY A 205 8.16 10.08 13.74
C GLY A 205 6.68 10.52 13.76
N MET A 206 5.74 9.60 13.97
CA MET A 206 4.31 9.91 14.08
C MET A 206 3.92 10.37 15.50
N VAL A 207 4.70 10.03 16.53
CA VAL A 207 4.43 10.41 17.93
C VAL A 207 4.41 11.92 18.08
N GLY A 208 3.43 12.43 18.82
CA GLY A 208 3.17 13.85 19.05
C GLY A 208 2.32 14.53 17.98
N ASN A 209 2.15 13.91 16.80
CA ASN A 209 1.29 14.42 15.73
C ASN A 209 -0.16 13.98 15.89
N THR A 210 -1.07 14.70 15.26
CA THR A 210 -2.50 14.39 15.24
C THR A 210 -2.91 13.91 13.86
N TYR A 211 -3.62 12.79 13.81
CA TYR A 211 -4.13 12.20 12.57
C TYR A 211 -5.63 12.01 12.63
N GLU A 212 -6.28 12.14 11.48
CA GLU A 212 -7.65 11.72 11.31
C GLU A 212 -7.70 10.19 11.25
N VAL A 213 -8.54 9.60 12.09
CA VAL A 213 -8.68 8.14 12.26
C VAL A 213 -10.13 7.75 12.05
N VAL A 214 -10.37 6.75 11.21
CA VAL A 214 -11.66 6.07 11.13
C VAL A 214 -11.74 5.03 12.26
N CYS A 215 -12.78 5.13 13.09
CA CYS A 215 -13.03 4.15 14.15
C CYS A 215 -13.54 2.84 13.53
N GLU A 216 -12.87 1.73 13.83
CA GLU A 216 -13.24 0.39 13.36
C GLU A 216 -13.79 -0.50 14.47
N GLY A 217 -13.64 -0.09 15.71
CA GLY A 217 -14.22 -0.82 16.83
C GLY A 217 -13.76 -0.36 18.20
N PHE A 218 -14.15 -1.15 19.18
CA PHE A 218 -13.78 -0.97 20.58
C PHE A 218 -13.32 -2.31 21.17
N ASP A 219 -12.10 -2.33 21.69
CA ASP A 219 -11.54 -3.50 22.37
C ASP A 219 -11.86 -3.40 23.87
N ARG A 220 -12.68 -4.33 24.34
CA ARG A 220 -13.12 -4.39 25.74
C ARG A 220 -12.03 -4.81 26.72
N TYR A 221 -10.97 -5.46 26.24
CA TYR A 221 -9.88 -5.92 27.10
C TYR A 221 -8.92 -4.79 27.45
N SER A 222 -8.57 -3.97 26.44
CA SER A 222 -7.73 -2.79 26.64
C SER A 222 -8.50 -1.54 27.05
N ASP A 223 -9.83 -1.55 26.97
CA ASP A 223 -10.73 -0.39 27.19
C ASP A 223 -10.40 0.77 26.21
N MET A 224 -10.06 0.42 24.97
CA MET A 224 -9.64 1.37 23.93
C MET A 224 -10.46 1.21 22.65
N TYR A 225 -10.72 2.31 21.99
CA TYR A 225 -11.12 2.28 20.58
C TYR A 225 -9.92 1.92 19.71
N PHE A 226 -10.18 1.35 18.54
CA PHE A 226 -9.17 1.13 17.53
C PHE A 226 -9.67 1.55 16.15
N GLY A 227 -8.72 1.87 15.28
CA GLY A 227 -9.02 2.27 13.93
C GLY A 227 -7.76 2.57 13.12
N ARG A 228 -7.92 3.22 11.96
CA ARG A 228 -6.82 3.51 11.04
C ARG A 228 -6.83 4.97 10.60
N SER A 229 -5.64 5.52 10.39
CA SER A 229 -5.48 6.73 9.58
C SER A 229 -5.25 6.37 8.10
N MET A 230 -5.15 7.38 7.25
CA MET A 230 -4.80 7.18 5.83
C MET A 230 -3.50 6.36 5.63
N HIS A 231 -2.61 6.34 6.61
CA HIS A 231 -1.30 5.69 6.56
C HIS A 231 -1.35 4.17 6.73
N PHE A 232 -2.53 3.59 6.97
CA PHE A 232 -2.70 2.17 7.24
C PHE A 232 -3.77 1.57 6.32
N ALA A 233 -3.40 0.56 5.55
CA ALA A 233 -4.34 -0.22 4.76
C ALA A 233 -5.10 -1.21 5.65
N PRO A 234 -6.41 -1.45 5.40
CA PRO A 234 -7.19 -2.38 6.18
C PRO A 234 -6.64 -3.81 6.07
N GLU A 235 -6.60 -4.52 7.20
CA GLU A 235 -6.20 -5.93 7.32
C GLU A 235 -4.75 -6.26 6.92
N ILE A 236 -3.97 -5.26 6.51
CA ILE A 236 -2.59 -5.43 6.03
C ILE A 236 -1.58 -4.77 6.98
N ASP A 237 -1.87 -3.51 7.35
CA ASP A 237 -1.00 -2.71 8.20
C ASP A 237 -1.48 -2.75 9.66
N GLY A 238 -0.72 -2.13 10.58
CA GLY A 238 -1.11 -1.99 11.97
C GLY A 238 -2.33 -1.09 12.20
N MET A 239 -2.66 -0.87 13.47
CA MET A 239 -3.81 -0.06 13.89
C MET A 239 -3.37 1.06 14.84
N ILE A 240 -4.28 2.00 15.06
CA ILE A 240 -4.17 3.04 16.08
C ILE A 240 -5.16 2.70 17.18
N TYR A 241 -4.66 2.39 18.39
CA TYR A 241 -5.48 2.25 19.59
C TYR A 241 -5.54 3.59 20.30
N PHE A 242 -6.74 4.01 20.72
CA PHE A 242 -6.86 5.33 21.32
C PHE A 242 -7.94 5.39 22.40
N THR A 243 -7.68 6.20 23.40
CA THR A 243 -8.65 6.50 24.44
C THR A 243 -9.55 7.66 24.03
N SER A 244 -10.79 7.66 24.52
CA SER A 244 -11.68 8.83 24.43
C SER A 244 -11.63 9.59 25.75
N ALA A 245 -11.59 10.91 25.70
CA ALA A 245 -11.77 11.72 26.90
C ALA A 245 -13.11 11.38 27.56
N LYS A 246 -13.15 11.35 28.93
CA LYS A 246 -14.31 10.90 29.73
C LYS A 246 -15.61 11.64 29.42
N ASP A 247 -15.53 12.84 28.86
CA ASP A 247 -16.64 13.73 28.55
C ASP A 247 -17.07 13.68 27.07
N LYS A 248 -16.40 12.84 26.24
CA LYS A 248 -16.73 12.73 24.81
C LYS A 248 -17.73 11.61 24.55
N SER A 249 -18.61 11.85 23.57
CA SER A 249 -19.61 10.86 23.13
C SER A 249 -18.97 9.54 22.72
N SER A 250 -19.68 8.43 22.90
CA SER A 250 -19.30 7.13 22.36
C SER A 250 -19.16 7.20 20.83
N LEU A 251 -18.17 6.46 20.32
CA LEU A 251 -17.95 6.35 18.88
C LEU A 251 -18.66 5.12 18.35
N THR A 252 -19.07 5.23 17.09
CA THR A 252 -19.57 4.11 16.29
C THR A 252 -18.57 3.76 15.19
N ILE A 253 -18.64 2.54 14.69
CA ILE A 253 -17.82 2.11 13.56
C ILE A 253 -18.11 3.03 12.35
N GLY A 254 -17.05 3.53 11.73
CA GLY A 254 -17.13 4.47 10.61
C GLY A 254 -17.07 5.95 10.99
N ASP A 255 -17.08 6.29 12.29
CA ASP A 255 -16.85 7.67 12.74
C ASP A 255 -15.39 8.07 12.50
N PHE A 256 -15.19 9.31 12.07
CA PHE A 256 -13.87 9.91 11.91
C PHE A 256 -13.57 10.85 13.07
N VAL A 257 -12.42 10.66 13.67
CA VAL A 257 -11.97 11.47 14.83
C VAL A 257 -10.50 11.85 14.68
N ASN A 258 -10.12 12.94 15.30
CA ASN A 258 -8.72 13.32 15.41
C ASN A 258 -8.12 12.61 16.64
N VAL A 259 -6.99 11.94 16.43
CA VAL A 259 -6.23 11.22 17.44
C VAL A 259 -4.81 11.76 17.46
N LYS A 260 -4.37 12.23 18.62
CA LYS A 260 -2.98 12.58 18.87
C LYS A 260 -2.23 11.32 19.26
N ILE A 261 -1.19 10.97 18.49
CA ILE A 261 -0.36 9.80 18.78
C ILE A 261 0.53 10.10 19.98
N THR A 262 0.52 9.19 20.95
CA THR A 262 1.27 9.34 22.22
C THR A 262 2.42 8.37 22.35
N ASP A 263 2.31 7.17 21.73
CA ASP A 263 3.33 6.13 21.85
C ASP A 263 3.25 5.12 20.71
N VAL A 264 4.21 4.23 20.63
CA VAL A 264 4.30 3.09 19.70
C VAL A 264 4.17 1.79 20.48
N LEU A 265 3.34 0.88 20.03
CA LEU A 265 3.14 -0.45 20.62
C LEU A 265 3.33 -1.52 19.54
N GLU A 266 4.54 -2.12 19.49
CA GLU A 266 4.90 -3.07 18.44
C GLU A 266 4.63 -2.48 17.03
N ASN A 267 3.75 -3.14 16.25
CA ASN A 267 3.34 -2.68 14.92
C ASN A 267 2.09 -1.76 14.93
N ASN A 268 1.76 -1.19 16.08
CA ASN A 268 0.59 -0.34 16.27
C ASN A 268 0.97 0.99 16.92
N LEU A 269 0.05 1.94 16.89
CA LEU A 269 0.20 3.22 17.54
C LEU A 269 -0.80 3.36 18.69
N LEU A 270 -0.38 4.06 19.73
CA LEU A 270 -1.25 4.48 20.82
C LEU A 270 -1.57 5.97 20.70
N GLY A 271 -2.76 6.38 21.09
CA GLY A 271 -3.14 7.78 21.04
C GLY A 271 -4.31 8.16 21.92
N GLU A 272 -4.64 9.43 21.87
CA GLU A 272 -5.76 10.04 22.58
C GLU A 272 -6.62 10.86 21.62
N ARG A 273 -7.93 10.70 21.70
CA ARG A 273 -8.88 11.53 20.95
C ARG A 273 -8.80 12.97 21.42
N VAL A 274 -8.58 13.91 20.48
CA VAL A 274 -8.46 15.35 20.72
C VAL A 274 -9.63 16.16 20.15
#